data_a39fa181116210f132595202592f6516
#
_entry.id   a39fa181116210f132595202592f6516
#
_cell.length_a   1.000
_cell.length_b   1.000
_cell.length_c   1.000
_cell.angle_alpha   90.00
_cell.angle_beta   90.00
_cell.angle_gamma   90.00
#
_symmetry.space_group_name_H-M   'P 1'
#
loop_
_entity.id
_entity.type
_entity.pdbx_description
1 polymer ?
#
loop_
_entity_poly.entity_id
_entity_poly.type
_entity_poly.pdbx_seq_one_letter_code
_entity_poly.pdbx_strand_id
1 'polypeptide(L)'
;MKEIFIQMTQYFEQYGEMGLALNSFIESFFLVPPPDFLLIAMDLSAPQKALYYALICTIASAFGGAIGYGIGYWGGRPAFNWFFRKGGKEKFEAVEKLYNKYGTIAVFFSAFTPLPYKVFTIASGILSMNFWKFMVASFFGRGARFFIVSIVLMLFGEAIKQYIEWVIIAVTIVIILFFVVLYKKRKSLIKSDY
;
A
#
# COMPACT_ATOMS: atom_id res chain seq x y z
N MET A 1 -15.76 8.60 -10.98
CA MET A 1 -14.58 7.97 -10.34
C MET A 1 -14.35 6.53 -10.79
N LYS A 2 -15.37 5.63 -10.77
CA LYS A 2 -15.21 4.23 -11.25
C LYS A 2 -14.72 4.13 -12.69
N GLU A 3 -15.25 4.92 -13.59
CA GLU A 3 -14.87 4.91 -15.03
C GLU A 3 -13.41 5.32 -15.24
N ILE A 4 -12.93 6.33 -14.52
CA ILE A 4 -11.54 6.77 -14.60
C ILE A 4 -10.58 5.66 -14.12
N PHE A 5 -10.95 4.95 -13.03
CA PHE A 5 -10.16 3.82 -12.53
C PHE A 5 -10.10 2.66 -13.54
N ILE A 6 -11.22 2.35 -14.19
CA ILE A 6 -11.29 1.29 -15.21
C ILE A 6 -10.45 1.68 -16.42
N GLN A 7 -10.58 2.91 -16.92
CA GLN A 7 -9.80 3.41 -18.05
C GLN A 7 -8.29 3.41 -17.76
N MET A 8 -7.89 3.83 -16.57
CA MET A 8 -6.47 3.78 -16.16
C MET A 8 -5.94 2.34 -16.10
N THR A 9 -6.73 1.40 -15.55
CA THR A 9 -6.32 0.00 -15.51
C THR A 9 -6.17 -0.59 -16.91
N GLN A 10 -7.13 -0.34 -17.82
CA GLN A 10 -7.07 -0.75 -19.21
C GLN A 10 -5.88 -0.13 -19.95
N TYR A 11 -5.57 1.13 -19.66
CA TYR A 11 -4.41 1.80 -20.24
C TYR A 11 -3.10 1.12 -19.84
N PHE A 12 -2.92 0.78 -18.56
CA PHE A 12 -1.74 0.05 -18.09
C PHE A 12 -1.68 -1.39 -18.62
N GLU A 13 -2.84 -2.04 -18.78
CA GLU A 13 -2.94 -3.41 -19.31
C GLU A 13 -2.41 -3.50 -20.75
N GLN A 14 -2.64 -2.47 -21.59
CA GLN A 14 -2.12 -2.41 -22.97
C GLN A 14 -0.60 -2.45 -23.05
N TYR A 15 0.10 -1.97 -22.01
CA TYR A 15 1.57 -1.99 -21.94
C TYR A 15 2.14 -3.25 -21.28
N GLY A 16 1.30 -4.21 -20.89
CA GLY A 16 1.73 -5.51 -20.33
C GLY A 16 2.63 -5.34 -19.10
N GLU A 17 3.80 -5.97 -19.15
CA GLU A 17 4.77 -5.97 -18.03
C GLU A 17 5.26 -4.55 -17.67
N MET A 18 5.42 -3.69 -18.67
CA MET A 18 5.81 -2.30 -18.47
C MET A 18 4.70 -1.47 -17.79
N GLY A 19 3.45 -1.73 -18.16
CA GLY A 19 2.28 -1.12 -17.52
C GLY A 19 2.16 -1.53 -16.06
N LEU A 20 2.41 -2.82 -15.75
CA LEU A 20 2.43 -3.33 -14.39
C LEU A 20 3.53 -2.66 -13.55
N ALA A 21 4.75 -2.54 -14.10
CA ALA A 21 5.86 -1.87 -13.44
C ALA A 21 5.55 -0.39 -13.15
N LEU A 22 5.07 0.35 -14.16
CA LEU A 22 4.72 1.77 -14.03
C LEU A 22 3.59 1.98 -13.02
N ASN A 23 2.54 1.16 -13.07
CA ASN A 23 1.44 1.24 -12.12
C ASN A 23 1.91 1.00 -10.68
N SER A 24 2.72 -0.06 -10.45
CA SER A 24 3.27 -0.38 -9.14
C SER A 24 4.20 0.71 -8.59
N PHE A 25 4.96 1.34 -9.48
CA PHE A 25 5.86 2.44 -9.15
C PHE A 25 5.08 3.69 -8.73
N ILE A 26 4.13 4.12 -9.57
CA ILE A 26 3.39 5.37 -9.36
C ILE A 26 2.43 5.25 -8.16
N GLU A 27 1.77 4.10 -7.96
CA GLU A 27 0.86 3.85 -6.84
C GLU A 27 1.53 4.06 -5.48
N SER A 28 2.83 3.81 -5.38
CA SER A 28 3.57 3.92 -4.12
C SER A 28 3.65 5.34 -3.55
N PHE A 29 3.42 6.38 -4.36
CA PHE A 29 3.45 7.78 -3.93
C PHE A 29 2.29 8.62 -4.50
N PHE A 30 1.55 8.12 -5.49
CA PHE A 30 0.44 8.84 -6.12
C PHE A 30 -0.88 8.06 -6.01
N LEU A 31 -2.02 8.74 -6.26
CA LEU A 31 -3.36 8.16 -6.25
C LEU A 31 -3.68 7.52 -7.60
N VAL A 32 -3.24 6.27 -7.77
CA VAL A 32 -3.51 5.44 -8.95
C VAL A 32 -4.21 4.16 -8.48
N PRO A 33 -4.91 3.41 -9.37
CA PRO A 33 -5.46 2.10 -9.03
C PRO A 33 -4.40 1.17 -8.43
N PRO A 34 -4.74 0.37 -7.40
CA PRO A 34 -3.81 -0.60 -6.85
C PRO A 34 -3.29 -1.55 -7.93
N PRO A 35 -1.98 -1.82 -7.99
CA PRO A 35 -1.40 -2.74 -8.96
C PRO A 35 -1.87 -4.19 -8.80
N ASP A 36 -2.45 -4.50 -7.64
CA ASP A 36 -3.02 -5.82 -7.36
C ASP A 36 -4.04 -6.25 -8.42
N PHE A 37 -4.89 -5.34 -8.91
CA PHE A 37 -5.88 -5.68 -9.95
C PHE A 37 -5.21 -6.11 -11.26
N LEU A 38 -4.18 -5.38 -11.67
CA LEU A 38 -3.42 -5.69 -12.89
C LEU A 38 -2.57 -6.94 -12.70
N LEU A 39 -1.94 -7.10 -11.54
CA LEU A 39 -1.17 -8.29 -11.17
C LEU A 39 -2.07 -9.54 -11.22
N ILE A 40 -3.25 -9.51 -10.59
CA ILE A 40 -4.21 -10.61 -10.59
C ILE A 40 -4.63 -10.98 -12.02
N ALA A 41 -4.96 -9.99 -12.86
CA ALA A 41 -5.36 -10.23 -14.24
C ALA A 41 -4.24 -10.89 -15.04
N MET A 42 -2.99 -10.43 -14.89
CA MET A 42 -1.83 -10.99 -15.57
C MET A 42 -1.44 -12.37 -15.04
N ASP A 43 -1.49 -12.61 -13.73
CA ASP A 43 -1.23 -13.91 -13.12
C ASP A 43 -2.25 -14.96 -13.57
N LEU A 44 -3.54 -14.60 -13.67
CA LEU A 44 -4.59 -15.48 -14.17
C LEU A 44 -4.46 -15.75 -15.69
N SER A 45 -3.89 -14.80 -16.44
CA SER A 45 -3.68 -14.95 -17.89
C SER A 45 -2.43 -15.79 -18.21
N ALA A 46 -1.38 -15.68 -17.39
CA ALA A 46 -0.11 -16.37 -17.58
C ALA A 46 0.47 -16.86 -16.23
N PRO A 47 -0.10 -17.93 -15.64
CA PRO A 47 0.31 -18.41 -14.31
C PRO A 47 1.82 -18.80 -14.23
N GLN A 48 2.42 -19.20 -15.33
CA GLN A 48 3.85 -19.55 -15.39
C GLN A 48 4.76 -18.34 -15.13
N LYS A 49 4.27 -17.13 -15.39
CA LYS A 49 4.98 -15.87 -15.18
C LYS A 49 4.62 -15.16 -13.87
N ALA A 50 3.73 -15.71 -13.04
CA ALA A 50 3.20 -15.06 -11.85
C ALA A 50 4.30 -14.56 -10.89
N LEU A 51 5.30 -15.40 -10.60
CA LEU A 51 6.44 -15.00 -9.74
C LEU A 51 7.28 -13.88 -10.34
N TYR A 52 7.42 -13.86 -11.66
CA TYR A 52 8.11 -12.79 -12.37
C TYR A 52 7.34 -11.47 -12.29
N TYR A 53 6.02 -11.50 -12.42
CA TYR A 53 5.17 -10.31 -12.24
C TYR A 53 5.20 -9.80 -10.80
N ALA A 54 5.19 -10.70 -9.80
CA ALA A 54 5.38 -10.34 -8.41
C ALA A 54 6.72 -9.63 -8.15
N LEU A 55 7.80 -10.11 -8.79
CA LEU A 55 9.12 -9.50 -8.69
C LEU A 55 9.14 -8.09 -9.30
N ILE A 56 8.55 -7.91 -10.49
CA ILE A 56 8.40 -6.59 -11.14
C ILE A 56 7.67 -5.63 -10.21
N CYS A 57 6.50 -6.03 -9.69
CA CYS A 57 5.73 -5.21 -8.76
C CYS A 57 6.53 -4.84 -7.51
N THR A 58 7.28 -5.80 -6.95
CA THR A 58 8.08 -5.59 -5.73
C THR A 58 9.16 -4.55 -5.96
N ILE A 59 9.96 -4.71 -7.03
CA ILE A 59 11.05 -3.81 -7.36
C ILE A 59 10.50 -2.42 -7.70
N ALA A 60 9.53 -2.34 -8.60
CA ALA A 60 8.95 -1.07 -9.03
C ALA A 60 8.30 -0.31 -7.86
N SER A 61 7.57 -1.02 -6.98
CA SER A 61 6.94 -0.44 -5.80
C SER A 61 7.96 0.04 -4.76
N ALA A 62 9.07 -0.69 -4.57
CA ALA A 62 10.13 -0.26 -3.65
C ALA A 62 10.79 1.03 -4.13
N PHE A 63 11.07 1.16 -5.43
CA PHE A 63 11.59 2.41 -6.02
C PHE A 63 10.57 3.55 -5.92
N GLY A 64 9.29 3.30 -6.18
CA GLY A 64 8.23 4.28 -5.99
C GLY A 64 8.13 4.74 -4.52
N GLY A 65 8.27 3.79 -3.58
CA GLY A 65 8.34 4.08 -2.15
C GLY A 65 9.51 5.00 -1.79
N ALA A 66 10.68 4.80 -2.41
CA ALA A 66 11.84 5.68 -2.23
C ALA A 66 11.55 7.13 -2.67
N ILE A 67 10.79 7.30 -3.76
CA ILE A 67 10.32 8.64 -4.19
C ILE A 67 9.35 9.22 -3.18
N GLY A 68 8.36 8.44 -2.70
CA GLY A 68 7.44 8.88 -1.66
C GLY A 68 8.16 9.32 -0.37
N TYR A 69 9.18 8.56 0.03
CA TYR A 69 10.08 8.94 1.13
C TYR A 69 10.80 10.27 0.84
N GLY A 70 11.37 10.43 -0.36
CA GLY A 70 12.04 11.66 -0.78
C GLY A 70 11.10 12.88 -0.75
N ILE A 71 9.87 12.74 -1.25
CA ILE A 71 8.84 13.80 -1.18
C ILE A 71 8.60 14.21 0.28
N GLY A 72 8.48 13.23 1.19
CA GLY A 72 8.32 13.50 2.62
C GLY A 72 9.54 14.20 3.22
N TYR A 73 10.75 13.73 2.89
CA TYR A 73 12.00 14.22 3.45
C TYR A 73 12.31 15.68 3.00
N TRP A 74 12.25 15.95 1.69
CA TRP A 74 12.60 17.25 1.15
C TRP A 74 11.44 18.25 1.14
N GLY A 75 10.21 17.81 0.92
CA GLY A 75 9.04 18.67 0.82
C GLY A 75 8.26 18.77 2.12
N GLY A 76 7.96 17.63 2.74
CA GLY A 76 7.10 17.55 3.89
C GLY A 76 7.75 18.00 5.20
N ARG A 77 9.02 17.65 5.42
CA ARG A 77 9.75 18.02 6.65
C ARG A 77 9.93 19.53 6.83
N PRO A 78 10.39 20.31 5.84
CA PRO A 78 10.45 21.76 5.95
C PRO A 78 9.09 22.41 6.18
N ALA A 79 8.05 21.96 5.45
CA ALA A 79 6.70 22.47 5.62
C ALA A 79 6.15 22.16 7.02
N PHE A 80 6.38 20.95 7.52
CA PHE A 80 5.98 20.54 8.85
C PHE A 80 6.69 21.36 9.94
N ASN A 81 8.01 21.56 9.84
CA ASN A 81 8.79 22.39 10.76
C ASN A 81 8.33 23.85 10.76
N TRP A 82 7.93 24.39 9.61
CA TRP A 82 7.37 25.74 9.51
C TRP A 82 6.01 25.86 10.21
N PHE A 83 5.12 24.87 10.03
CA PHE A 83 3.78 24.87 10.60
C PHE A 83 3.79 24.73 12.13
N PHE A 84 4.70 23.89 12.68
CA PHE A 84 4.80 23.63 14.13
C PHE A 84 5.81 24.53 14.87
N ARG A 85 6.26 25.60 14.26
CA ARG A 85 7.28 26.50 14.79
C ARG A 85 6.90 27.18 16.12
N LYS A 86 5.59 27.26 16.48
CA LYS A 86 5.05 27.97 17.65
C LYS A 86 4.54 27.08 18.79
N GLY A 87 5.15 25.91 19.06
CA GLY A 87 4.80 25.12 20.24
C GLY A 87 4.60 23.61 20.02
N GLY A 88 4.88 23.10 18.83
CA GLY A 88 4.77 21.67 18.51
C GLY A 88 6.09 20.91 18.46
N LYS A 89 7.22 21.58 18.70
CA LYS A 89 8.56 21.01 18.49
C LYS A 89 8.82 19.78 19.36
N GLU A 90 8.51 19.85 20.65
CA GLU A 90 8.67 18.75 21.60
C GLU A 90 7.79 17.53 21.24
N LYS A 91 6.54 17.78 20.83
CA LYS A 91 5.63 16.72 20.39
C LYS A 91 6.13 16.06 19.10
N PHE A 92 6.67 16.85 18.17
CA PHE A 92 7.24 16.33 16.94
C PHE A 92 8.46 15.45 17.22
N GLU A 93 9.40 15.90 18.04
CA GLU A 93 10.58 15.13 18.43
C GLU A 93 10.21 13.81 19.13
N ALA A 94 9.17 13.83 19.96
CA ALA A 94 8.64 12.61 20.60
C ALA A 94 8.08 11.63 19.57
N VAL A 95 7.31 12.10 18.57
CA VAL A 95 6.77 11.28 17.49
C VAL A 95 7.90 10.77 16.59
N GLU A 96 8.88 11.61 16.26
CA GLU A 96 10.05 11.22 15.46
C GLU A 96 10.85 10.10 16.16
N LYS A 97 11.11 10.24 17.47
CA LYS A 97 11.77 9.20 18.27
C LYS A 97 10.98 7.89 18.30
N LEU A 98 9.65 7.96 18.48
CA LEU A 98 8.79 6.80 18.48
C LEU A 98 8.77 6.12 17.10
N TYR A 99 8.69 6.91 16.04
CA TYR A 99 8.71 6.39 14.67
C TYR A 99 10.06 5.80 14.30
N ASN A 100 11.17 6.39 14.73
CA ASN A 100 12.51 5.83 14.54
C ASN A 100 12.70 4.50 15.27
N LYS A 101 11.97 4.28 16.37
CA LYS A 101 12.01 3.01 17.12
C LYS A 101 11.11 1.92 16.50
N TYR A 102 9.90 2.26 16.08
CA TYR A 102 8.88 1.30 15.65
C TYR A 102 8.49 1.42 14.17
N GLY A 103 8.94 2.46 13.47
CA GLY A 103 8.53 2.76 12.11
C GLY A 103 8.88 1.67 11.11
N THR A 104 9.97 0.92 11.32
CA THR A 104 10.32 -0.23 10.47
C THR A 104 9.19 -1.27 10.44
N ILE A 105 8.64 -1.57 11.61
CA ILE A 105 7.53 -2.50 11.76
C ILE A 105 6.26 -1.89 11.15
N ALA A 106 5.99 -0.61 11.40
CA ALA A 106 4.83 0.09 10.84
C ALA A 106 4.88 0.14 9.30
N VAL A 107 6.04 0.42 8.72
CA VAL A 107 6.25 0.41 7.27
C VAL A 107 6.06 -1.00 6.70
N PHE A 108 6.64 -2.02 7.32
CA PHE A 108 6.48 -3.41 6.88
C PHE A 108 5.01 -3.83 6.86
N PHE A 109 4.29 -3.62 7.96
CA PHE A 109 2.87 -3.98 8.04
C PHE A 109 2.00 -3.15 7.09
N SER A 110 2.27 -1.87 6.91
CA SER A 110 1.52 -1.04 5.94
C SER A 110 1.78 -1.47 4.50
N ALA A 111 2.99 -1.91 4.20
CA ALA A 111 3.37 -2.41 2.88
C ALA A 111 2.75 -3.80 2.60
N PHE A 112 2.60 -4.63 3.63
CA PHE A 112 2.02 -5.97 3.54
C PHE A 112 0.49 -5.95 3.49
N THR A 113 -0.14 -5.10 4.30
CA THR A 113 -1.61 -5.02 4.43
C THR A 113 -2.21 -4.05 3.40
N PRO A 114 -3.56 -4.05 3.19
CA PRO A 114 -4.24 -3.09 2.32
C PRO A 114 -4.33 -1.66 2.93
N LEU A 115 -3.44 -1.32 3.84
CA LEU A 115 -3.32 0.04 4.36
C LEU A 115 -2.73 0.97 3.29
N PRO A 116 -3.03 2.28 3.34
CA PRO A 116 -2.51 3.22 2.34
C PRO A 116 -1.00 3.44 2.52
N TYR A 117 -0.21 2.55 1.91
CA TYR A 117 1.26 2.51 1.98
C TYR A 117 1.91 3.87 1.69
N LYS A 118 1.37 4.64 0.73
CA LYS A 118 1.85 5.99 0.38
C LYS A 118 1.89 6.97 1.56
N VAL A 119 0.97 6.83 2.52
CA VAL A 119 0.98 7.66 3.74
C VAL A 119 2.21 7.34 4.58
N PHE A 120 2.55 6.05 4.70
CA PHE A 120 3.72 5.60 5.46
C PHE A 120 5.03 5.94 4.76
N THR A 121 5.10 5.93 3.42
CA THR A 121 6.30 6.35 2.68
C THR A 121 6.61 7.82 2.92
N ILE A 122 5.61 8.69 2.78
CA ILE A 122 5.75 10.14 3.00
C ILE A 122 6.04 10.43 4.48
N ALA A 123 5.31 9.79 5.41
CA ALA A 123 5.53 9.95 6.85
C ALA A 123 6.95 9.54 7.27
N SER A 124 7.48 8.45 6.71
CA SER A 124 8.86 8.00 6.96
C SER A 124 9.89 9.05 6.55
N GLY A 125 9.65 9.75 5.45
CA GLY A 125 10.48 10.86 4.99
C GLY A 125 10.37 12.08 5.92
N ILE A 126 9.16 12.52 6.27
CA ILE A 126 8.91 13.65 7.17
C ILE A 126 9.59 13.43 8.53
N LEU A 127 9.46 12.21 9.08
CA LEU A 127 9.99 11.82 10.39
C LEU A 127 11.46 11.35 10.32
N SER A 128 12.12 11.53 9.18
CA SER A 128 13.55 11.20 8.97
C SER A 128 13.95 9.81 9.44
N MET A 129 13.10 8.83 9.19
CA MET A 129 13.45 7.44 9.41
C MET A 129 14.69 7.06 8.61
N ASN A 130 15.52 6.17 9.12
CA ASN A 130 16.67 5.69 8.37
C ASN A 130 16.22 5.08 7.02
N PHE A 131 16.74 5.62 5.91
CA PHE A 131 16.36 5.24 4.55
C PHE A 131 16.53 3.75 4.27
N TRP A 132 17.63 3.16 4.70
CA TRP A 132 17.88 1.73 4.48
C TRP A 132 16.90 0.83 5.25
N LYS A 133 16.56 1.19 6.49
CA LYS A 133 15.53 0.47 7.27
C LYS A 133 14.16 0.58 6.60
N PHE A 134 13.84 1.76 6.08
CA PHE A 134 12.63 1.98 5.29
C PHE A 134 12.61 1.11 4.03
N MET A 135 13.69 1.13 3.23
CA MET A 135 13.79 0.35 1.98
C MET A 135 13.65 -1.15 2.23
N VAL A 136 14.36 -1.69 3.22
CA VAL A 136 14.28 -3.11 3.58
C VAL A 136 12.86 -3.49 4.00
N ALA A 137 12.24 -2.72 4.91
CA ALA A 137 10.88 -2.97 5.36
C ALA A 137 9.86 -2.91 4.21
N SER A 138 10.00 -1.92 3.32
CA SER A 138 9.16 -1.74 2.14
C SER A 138 9.31 -2.89 1.15
N PHE A 139 10.55 -3.25 0.82
CA PHE A 139 10.83 -4.33 -0.13
C PHE A 139 10.27 -5.67 0.35
N PHE A 140 10.53 -6.04 1.58
CA PHE A 140 10.02 -7.30 2.13
C PHE A 140 8.51 -7.27 2.39
N GLY A 141 7.95 -6.14 2.83
CA GLY A 141 6.50 -6.02 3.04
C GLY A 141 5.71 -6.11 1.74
N ARG A 142 6.10 -5.34 0.72
CA ARG A 142 5.47 -5.38 -0.62
C ARG A 142 5.75 -6.71 -1.32
N GLY A 143 6.99 -7.18 -1.22
CA GLY A 143 7.37 -8.48 -1.77
C GLY A 143 6.51 -9.61 -1.20
N ALA A 144 6.44 -9.74 0.12
CA ALA A 144 5.62 -10.76 0.76
C ALA A 144 4.16 -10.70 0.28
N ARG A 145 3.57 -9.51 0.17
CA ARG A 145 2.22 -9.34 -0.34
C ARG A 145 2.07 -9.81 -1.78
N PHE A 146 2.89 -9.31 -2.71
CA PHE A 146 2.77 -9.65 -4.12
C PHE A 146 3.08 -11.12 -4.38
N PHE A 147 4.13 -11.66 -3.75
CA PHE A 147 4.46 -13.07 -3.90
C PHE A 147 3.39 -14.00 -3.34
N ILE A 148 2.77 -13.69 -2.19
CA ILE A 148 1.66 -14.48 -1.65
C ILE A 148 0.49 -14.46 -2.62
N VAL A 149 0.09 -13.30 -3.14
CA VAL A 149 -1.00 -13.20 -4.12
C VAL A 149 -0.69 -14.02 -5.36
N SER A 150 0.49 -13.84 -5.94
CA SER A 150 0.88 -14.56 -7.16
C SER A 150 1.03 -16.08 -6.96
N ILE A 151 1.56 -16.53 -5.81
CA ILE A 151 1.64 -17.97 -5.49
C ILE A 151 0.23 -18.56 -5.35
N VAL A 152 -0.67 -17.88 -4.64
CA VAL A 152 -2.05 -18.34 -4.49
C VAL A 152 -2.74 -18.43 -5.86
N LEU A 153 -2.55 -17.45 -6.74
CA LEU A 153 -3.14 -17.44 -8.07
C LEU A 153 -2.49 -18.49 -8.99
N MET A 154 -1.19 -18.71 -8.86
CA MET A 154 -0.49 -19.77 -9.61
C MET A 154 -0.99 -21.16 -9.24
N LEU A 155 -1.26 -21.42 -7.96
CA LEU A 155 -1.68 -22.74 -7.47
C LEU A 155 -3.19 -22.97 -7.60
N PHE A 156 -3.99 -21.94 -7.41
CA PHE A 156 -5.46 -22.04 -7.30
C PHE A 156 -6.20 -21.18 -8.34
N GLY A 157 -5.51 -20.59 -9.31
CA GLY A 157 -6.08 -19.64 -10.27
C GLY A 157 -7.25 -20.19 -11.07
N GLU A 158 -7.21 -21.46 -11.46
CA GLU A 158 -8.30 -22.16 -12.17
C GLU A 158 -9.56 -22.25 -11.28
N ALA A 159 -9.39 -22.66 -10.02
CA ALA A 159 -10.50 -22.69 -9.05
C ALA A 159 -11.01 -21.29 -8.73
N ILE A 160 -10.11 -20.30 -8.61
CA ILE A 160 -10.49 -18.90 -8.35
C ILE A 160 -11.29 -18.33 -9.53
N LYS A 161 -10.90 -18.61 -10.79
CA LYS A 161 -11.67 -18.21 -11.98
C LYS A 161 -13.11 -18.71 -11.94
N GLN A 162 -13.31 -19.94 -11.50
CA GLN A 162 -14.63 -20.55 -11.40
C GLN A 162 -15.51 -19.93 -10.28
N TYR A 163 -14.88 -19.48 -9.18
CA TYR A 163 -15.58 -18.97 -8.01
C TYR A 163 -15.35 -17.48 -7.75
N ILE A 164 -14.80 -16.74 -8.72
CA ILE A 164 -14.40 -15.34 -8.53
C ILE A 164 -15.56 -14.45 -8.07
N GLU A 165 -16.77 -14.69 -8.56
CA GLU A 165 -17.95 -13.94 -8.14
C GLU A 165 -18.24 -14.15 -6.65
N TRP A 166 -18.17 -15.39 -6.17
CA TRP A 166 -18.36 -15.72 -4.75
C TRP A 166 -17.26 -15.15 -3.86
N VAL A 167 -16.02 -15.15 -4.33
CA VAL A 167 -14.89 -14.54 -3.62
C VAL A 167 -15.07 -13.03 -3.49
N ILE A 168 -15.49 -12.36 -4.54
CA ILE A 168 -15.78 -10.90 -4.50
C ILE A 168 -16.89 -10.60 -3.52
N ILE A 169 -17.97 -11.38 -3.55
CA ILE A 169 -19.09 -11.24 -2.61
C ILE A 169 -18.62 -11.45 -1.16
N ALA A 170 -17.86 -12.51 -0.89
CA ALA A 170 -17.33 -12.80 0.44
C ALA A 170 -16.42 -11.68 0.96
N VAL A 171 -15.48 -11.19 0.15
CA VAL A 171 -14.60 -10.08 0.50
C VAL A 171 -15.40 -8.80 0.77
N THR A 172 -16.40 -8.52 -0.06
CA THR A 172 -17.29 -7.35 0.13
C THR A 172 -18.05 -7.43 1.45
N ILE A 173 -18.59 -8.61 1.79
CA ILE A 173 -19.27 -8.84 3.08
C ILE A 173 -18.31 -8.62 4.24
N VAL A 174 -17.07 -9.16 4.18
CA VAL A 174 -16.06 -8.98 5.23
C VAL A 174 -15.73 -7.50 5.44
N ILE A 175 -15.56 -6.75 4.35
CA ILE A 175 -15.30 -5.31 4.41
C ILE A 175 -16.48 -4.58 5.05
N ILE A 176 -17.71 -4.88 4.64
CA ILE A 176 -18.92 -4.25 5.21
C ILE A 176 -19.02 -4.58 6.72
N LEU A 177 -18.83 -5.85 7.11
CA LEU A 177 -18.85 -6.26 8.52
C LEU A 177 -17.77 -5.53 9.33
N PHE A 178 -16.58 -5.40 8.79
CA PHE A 178 -15.49 -4.66 9.42
C PHE A 178 -15.87 -3.20 9.68
N PHE A 179 -16.44 -2.51 8.67
CA PHE A 179 -16.92 -1.14 8.85
C PHE A 179 -18.10 -1.03 9.83
N VAL A 180 -19.01 -1.98 9.82
CA VAL A 180 -20.12 -2.02 10.78
C VAL A 180 -19.63 -2.21 12.22
N VAL A 181 -18.65 -3.10 12.43
CA VAL A 181 -18.04 -3.31 13.74
C VAL A 181 -17.32 -2.05 14.23
N LEU A 182 -16.53 -1.40 13.35
CA LEU A 182 -15.88 -0.13 13.68
C LEU A 182 -16.89 0.97 14.02
N TYR A 183 -17.98 1.07 13.27
CA TYR A 183 -19.04 2.05 13.51
C TYR A 183 -19.75 1.79 14.84
N LYS A 184 -20.09 0.53 15.14
CA LYS A 184 -20.70 0.15 16.44
C LYS A 184 -19.76 0.46 17.61
N LYS A 185 -18.46 0.13 17.48
CA LYS A 185 -17.46 0.40 18.52
C LYS A 185 -17.30 1.89 18.77
N ARG A 186 -17.29 2.71 17.72
CA ARG A 186 -17.25 4.18 17.83
C ARG A 186 -18.49 4.72 18.55
N LYS A 187 -19.67 4.22 18.24
CA LYS A 187 -20.94 4.65 18.87
C LYS A 187 -21.03 4.24 20.36
N SER A 188 -20.42 3.10 20.73
CA SER A 188 -20.34 2.64 22.11
C SER A 188 -19.44 3.52 22.96
N LEU A 189 -18.31 4.00 22.40
CA LEU A 189 -17.37 4.90 23.10
C LEU A 189 -18.00 6.28 23.36
N ILE A 190 -18.76 6.83 22.40
CA ILE A 190 -19.44 8.13 22.55
C ILE A 190 -20.56 8.08 23.57
N LYS A 191 -21.15 6.90 23.82
CA LYS A 191 -22.28 6.73 24.78
C LYS A 191 -21.81 6.50 26.22
N SER A 192 -20.51 6.28 26.45
CA SER A 192 -19.92 6.08 27.77
C SER A 192 -19.49 7.39 28.46
N ASP A 193 -19.49 8.51 27.71
CA ASP A 193 -19.07 9.82 28.21
C ASP A 193 -20.26 10.75 28.55
N TYR A 194 -21.48 10.21 28.65
CA TYR A 194 -22.70 10.84 29.17
C TYR A 194 -23.28 9.93 30.26
#